data_2b54ede09f5a638f720c118d5fe36e36
#
_entry.id   2b54ede09f5a638f720c118d5fe36e36
#
_cell.length_a   1.000
_cell.length_b   1.000
_cell.length_c   1.000
_cell.angle_alpha   90.00
_cell.angle_beta   90.00
_cell.angle_gamma   90.00
#
_symmetry.space_group_name_H-M   'P 1'
#
loop_
_entity.id
_entity.type
_entity.pdbx_description
1 polymer ?
#
loop_
_entity_poly.entity_id
_entity_poly.type
_entity_poly.pdbx_seq_one_letter_code
_entity_poly.pdbx_strand_id
1 'polypeptide(L)'
;MEGEWVNIGEYKFSYDDKGREVRVDNKSEDGITRTENTWTDAGQNATQIESVSEDEGATFVPSSKRVQTYDTILPDFTVTKDKYDWDAENNKWVETYDAFRRTIVRNADNNVTGLTLAVPYNGKFADTQRITNTFDPKTKQATSFYLEELKSEDTWAQSQYIHSIVWKKTNGQLVGEFDNWQSYGNYIVSGTIGDYDTATGTSKDFGEIKVDYDAKGGFTETIDYTDVLSKSVTTNSFTDDNGSKVYEYKYYEDANEDGVLNNDDLVEGTVATVEKDANGNVTLDEVEEYGINEETSVYEKMGGSRYIYTYDPEHDNAMLTMQYEEYDSETKEYVPFARVTTTEFVSVSTGINNVKVQSADDASAVYTLQGVKTNAAGKGLYIVKRNGKFVKVMK
;
A
#
# COMPACT_ATOMS: atom_id res chain seq x y z
N MET A 1 8.19 34.35 1.34
CA MET A 1 7.87 34.89 -0.01
C MET A 1 6.77 34.04 -0.59
N GLU A 2 5.58 34.57 -0.76
CA GLU A 2 4.56 33.85 -1.56
C GLU A 2 5.06 33.83 -3.00
N GLY A 3 5.64 32.71 -3.43
CA GLY A 3 6.02 32.48 -4.81
C GLY A 3 4.78 32.33 -5.68
N GLU A 4 4.82 32.82 -6.89
CA GLU A 4 3.76 32.61 -7.89
C GLU A 4 3.82 31.14 -8.36
N TRP A 5 2.69 30.44 -8.37
CA TRP A 5 2.62 29.08 -8.90
C TRP A 5 2.92 29.04 -10.39
N VAL A 6 3.86 28.21 -10.80
CA VAL A 6 4.22 28.00 -12.19
C VAL A 6 3.66 26.64 -12.63
N ASN A 7 2.97 26.59 -13.76
CA ASN A 7 2.51 25.31 -14.33
C ASN A 7 3.73 24.55 -14.88
N ILE A 8 4.01 23.38 -14.32
CA ILE A 8 5.13 22.49 -14.72
C ILE A 8 4.65 21.26 -15.52
N GLY A 9 3.35 21.05 -15.66
CA GLY A 9 2.83 19.89 -16.40
C GLY A 9 1.31 19.78 -16.42
N GLU A 10 0.84 18.86 -17.23
CA GLU A 10 -0.58 18.55 -17.41
C GLU A 10 -0.77 17.03 -17.46
N TYR A 11 -1.77 16.52 -16.75
CA TYR A 11 -2.17 15.11 -16.81
C TYR A 11 -3.53 14.98 -17.49
N LYS A 12 -3.62 14.03 -18.43
CA LYS A 12 -4.87 13.67 -19.08
C LYS A 12 -5.15 12.18 -18.88
N PHE A 13 -6.26 11.88 -18.24
CA PHE A 13 -6.68 10.50 -17.94
C PHE A 13 -7.74 10.04 -18.94
N SER A 14 -7.71 8.75 -19.28
CA SER A 14 -8.76 8.08 -20.04
C SER A 14 -9.15 6.79 -19.32
N TYR A 15 -10.44 6.47 -19.36
CA TYR A 15 -11.00 5.34 -18.63
C TYR A 15 -11.79 4.43 -19.56
N ASP A 16 -11.88 3.14 -19.23
CA ASP A 16 -12.75 2.19 -19.91
C ASP A 16 -14.21 2.30 -19.42
N ASP A 17 -15.07 1.46 -19.98
CA ASP A 17 -16.50 1.38 -19.63
C ASP A 17 -16.76 0.91 -18.19
N LYS A 18 -15.76 0.38 -17.51
CA LYS A 18 -15.78 -0.03 -16.09
C LYS A 18 -15.22 1.05 -15.17
N GLY A 19 -14.82 2.21 -15.70
CA GLY A 19 -14.21 3.29 -14.93
C GLY A 19 -12.76 3.03 -14.51
N ARG A 20 -12.06 2.07 -15.17
CA ARG A 20 -10.65 1.79 -14.89
C ARG A 20 -9.78 2.63 -15.82
N GLU A 21 -8.71 3.18 -15.27
CA GLU A 21 -7.76 3.99 -16.02
C GLU A 21 -7.05 3.13 -17.06
N VAL A 22 -7.26 3.45 -18.33
CA VAL A 22 -6.62 2.75 -19.47
C VAL A 22 -5.48 3.54 -20.08
N ARG A 23 -5.42 4.85 -19.83
CA ARG A 23 -4.36 5.71 -20.34
C ARG A 23 -4.20 6.96 -19.50
N VAL A 24 -2.94 7.32 -19.27
CA VAL A 24 -2.52 8.61 -18.72
C VAL A 24 -1.50 9.23 -19.65
N ASP A 25 -1.74 10.45 -20.10
CA ASP A 25 -0.74 11.28 -20.76
C ASP A 25 -0.28 12.34 -19.75
N ASN A 26 1.02 12.37 -19.45
CA ASN A 26 1.66 13.36 -18.61
C ASN A 26 2.52 14.26 -19.49
N LYS A 27 2.16 15.52 -19.62
CA LYS A 27 2.89 16.53 -20.38
C LYS A 27 3.73 17.36 -19.42
N SER A 28 5.03 17.43 -19.65
CA SER A 28 6.00 18.25 -18.94
C SER A 28 6.85 19.07 -19.90
N GLU A 29 7.82 19.81 -19.41
CA GLU A 29 8.80 20.52 -20.24
C GLU A 29 9.66 19.56 -21.08
N ASP A 30 9.90 18.33 -20.60
CA ASP A 30 10.73 17.32 -21.26
C ASP A 30 9.98 16.52 -22.33
N GLY A 31 8.69 16.77 -22.52
CA GLY A 31 7.87 16.06 -23.50
C GLY A 31 6.60 15.45 -22.91
N ILE A 32 6.05 14.45 -23.61
CA ILE A 32 4.84 13.75 -23.15
C ILE A 32 5.17 12.29 -22.88
N THR A 33 4.92 11.86 -21.64
CA THR A 33 4.93 10.45 -21.26
C THR A 33 3.51 9.91 -21.32
N ARG A 34 3.33 8.76 -21.97
CA ARG A 34 2.06 8.04 -22.03
C ARG A 34 2.17 6.73 -21.33
N THR A 35 1.25 6.46 -20.41
CA THR A 35 1.06 5.16 -19.77
C THR A 35 -0.24 4.54 -20.28
N GLU A 36 -0.17 3.32 -20.81
CA GLU A 36 -1.33 2.53 -21.24
C GLU A 36 -1.47 1.29 -20.40
N ASN A 37 -2.68 1.07 -19.85
CA ASN A 37 -2.99 -0.02 -18.94
C ASN A 37 -3.98 -1.00 -19.56
N THR A 38 -3.77 -2.29 -19.35
CA THR A 38 -4.78 -3.32 -19.56
C THR A 38 -5.11 -4.00 -18.24
N TRP A 39 -6.32 -4.52 -18.13
CA TRP A 39 -6.86 -5.04 -16.88
C TRP A 39 -7.36 -6.47 -17.05
N THR A 40 -7.21 -7.28 -16.01
CA THR A 40 -7.88 -8.59 -15.93
C THR A 40 -9.39 -8.41 -15.74
N ASP A 41 -10.15 -9.47 -15.94
CA ASP A 41 -11.61 -9.46 -15.65
C ASP A 41 -11.90 -9.18 -14.17
N ALA A 42 -11.00 -9.57 -13.28
CA ALA A 42 -11.10 -9.36 -11.83
C ALA A 42 -10.67 -7.94 -11.39
N GLY A 43 -10.19 -7.09 -12.33
CA GLY A 43 -9.89 -5.70 -12.06
C GLY A 43 -8.44 -5.38 -11.68
N GLN A 44 -7.51 -6.35 -11.81
CA GLN A 44 -6.09 -6.10 -11.59
C GLN A 44 -5.41 -5.59 -12.87
N ASN A 45 -4.39 -4.73 -12.74
CA ASN A 45 -3.59 -4.27 -13.86
C ASN A 45 -2.73 -5.43 -14.41
N ALA A 46 -3.06 -5.89 -15.63
CA ALA A 46 -2.37 -7.01 -16.27
C ALA A 46 -1.14 -6.57 -17.07
N THR A 47 -1.21 -5.43 -17.74
CA THR A 47 -0.11 -4.89 -18.54
C THR A 47 -0.10 -3.37 -18.43
N GLN A 48 1.10 -2.82 -18.28
CA GLN A 48 1.35 -1.39 -18.37
C GLN A 48 2.45 -1.17 -19.41
N ILE A 49 2.23 -0.25 -20.34
CA ILE A 49 3.22 0.18 -21.33
C ILE A 49 3.43 1.68 -21.16
N GLU A 50 4.68 2.09 -21.02
CA GLU A 50 5.08 3.48 -21.05
C GLU A 50 5.72 3.80 -22.39
N SER A 51 5.41 4.99 -22.89
CA SER A 51 5.95 5.52 -24.15
C SER A 51 6.22 7.01 -24.00
N VAL A 52 7.21 7.50 -24.72
CA VAL A 52 7.63 8.90 -24.67
C VAL A 52 7.45 9.53 -26.05
N SER A 53 7.02 10.78 -26.07
CA SER A 53 6.93 11.61 -27.27
C SER A 53 7.73 12.89 -27.08
N GLU A 54 8.64 13.15 -28.00
CA GLU A 54 9.43 14.39 -28.09
C GLU A 54 8.86 15.38 -29.11
N ASP A 55 7.78 15.00 -29.86
CA ASP A 55 7.16 15.76 -30.92
C ASP A 55 5.73 16.19 -30.59
N GLU A 56 5.53 16.64 -29.36
CA GLU A 56 4.24 17.14 -28.84
C GLU A 56 3.08 16.13 -28.93
N GLY A 57 3.38 14.85 -28.94
CA GLY A 57 2.39 13.77 -28.97
C GLY A 57 2.02 13.30 -30.36
N ALA A 58 2.72 13.73 -31.41
CA ALA A 58 2.48 13.26 -32.76
C ALA A 58 2.93 11.80 -32.95
N THR A 59 4.08 11.42 -32.33
CA THR A 59 4.55 10.04 -32.31
C THR A 59 4.94 9.63 -30.89
N PHE A 60 4.72 8.36 -30.56
CA PHE A 60 5.13 7.77 -29.28
C PHE A 60 6.08 6.60 -29.51
N VAL A 61 7.22 6.65 -28.85
CA VAL A 61 8.21 5.57 -28.84
C VAL A 61 8.06 4.82 -27.51
N PRO A 62 7.86 3.50 -27.51
CA PRO A 62 7.83 2.73 -26.28
C PRO A 62 9.11 2.91 -25.48
N SER A 63 9.01 2.91 -24.15
CA SER A 63 10.15 2.99 -23.24
C SER A 63 10.20 1.78 -22.31
N SER A 64 9.12 1.48 -21.62
CA SER A 64 9.05 0.35 -20.72
C SER A 64 7.73 -0.42 -20.85
N LYS A 65 7.77 -1.71 -20.45
CA LYS A 65 6.58 -2.56 -20.41
C LYS A 65 6.63 -3.45 -19.17
N ARG A 66 5.52 -3.53 -18.46
CA ARG A 66 5.30 -4.44 -17.34
C ARG A 66 4.13 -5.37 -17.64
N VAL A 67 4.31 -6.67 -17.36
CA VAL A 67 3.26 -7.69 -17.45
C VAL A 67 3.17 -8.41 -16.12
N GLN A 68 1.95 -8.54 -15.58
CA GLN A 68 1.72 -9.14 -14.27
C GLN A 68 0.63 -10.21 -14.35
N THR A 69 0.79 -11.24 -13.51
CA THR A 69 -0.25 -12.22 -13.23
C THR A 69 -0.50 -12.30 -11.73
N TYR A 70 -1.69 -12.74 -11.37
CA TYR A 70 -2.17 -12.70 -9.99
C TYR A 70 -2.61 -14.08 -9.51
N ASP A 71 -2.58 -14.28 -8.20
CA ASP A 71 -3.08 -15.49 -7.58
C ASP A 71 -4.61 -15.57 -7.71
N THR A 72 -5.13 -16.78 -7.93
CA THR A 72 -6.57 -17.00 -8.14
C THR A 72 -7.39 -16.98 -6.85
N ILE A 73 -6.74 -17.15 -5.69
CA ILE A 73 -7.37 -17.18 -4.36
C ILE A 73 -7.16 -15.86 -3.64
N LEU A 74 -6.02 -15.24 -3.86
CA LEU A 74 -5.64 -13.92 -3.34
C LEU A 74 -5.48 -12.96 -4.54
N PRO A 75 -6.57 -12.41 -5.06
CA PRO A 75 -6.55 -11.72 -6.35
C PRO A 75 -5.68 -10.47 -6.38
N ASP A 76 -5.38 -9.87 -5.23
CA ASP A 76 -4.49 -8.72 -5.13
C ASP A 76 -3.00 -9.11 -5.02
N PHE A 77 -2.71 -10.42 -4.92
CA PHE A 77 -1.36 -10.92 -4.79
C PHE A 77 -0.73 -11.24 -6.15
N THR A 78 0.29 -10.47 -6.54
CA THR A 78 1.03 -10.67 -7.80
C THR A 78 1.89 -11.92 -7.73
N VAL A 79 1.69 -12.84 -8.67
CA VAL A 79 2.47 -14.10 -8.79
C VAL A 79 3.65 -13.92 -9.72
N THR A 80 3.47 -13.27 -10.86
CA THR A 80 4.57 -12.98 -11.78
C THR A 80 4.57 -11.51 -12.16
N LYS A 81 5.77 -10.98 -12.32
CA LYS A 81 6.00 -9.65 -12.90
C LYS A 81 7.13 -9.79 -13.89
N ASP A 82 6.84 -9.47 -15.15
CA ASP A 82 7.83 -9.30 -16.19
C ASP A 82 7.99 -7.82 -16.48
N LYS A 83 9.20 -7.34 -16.57
CA LYS A 83 9.52 -5.97 -16.97
C LYS A 83 10.46 -5.99 -18.16
N TYR A 84 10.23 -5.12 -19.10
CA TYR A 84 10.95 -5.01 -20.35
C TYR A 84 11.27 -3.54 -20.62
N ASP A 85 12.48 -3.29 -21.11
CA ASP A 85 12.85 -2.02 -21.71
C ASP A 85 12.77 -2.13 -23.24
N TRP A 86 12.51 -1.01 -23.89
CA TRP A 86 12.45 -0.95 -25.33
C TRP A 86 13.84 -0.74 -25.93
N ASP A 87 14.29 -1.70 -26.72
CA ASP A 87 15.50 -1.58 -27.56
C ASP A 87 15.11 -0.94 -28.90
N ALA A 88 15.29 0.38 -29.01
CA ALA A 88 14.91 1.14 -30.18
C ALA A 88 15.77 0.80 -31.43
N GLU A 89 17.02 0.37 -31.24
CA GLU A 89 17.91 0.00 -32.35
C GLU A 89 17.44 -1.28 -33.03
N ASN A 90 16.98 -2.26 -32.23
CA ASN A 90 16.54 -3.56 -32.72
C ASN A 90 15.02 -3.69 -32.80
N ASN A 91 14.28 -2.63 -32.44
CA ASN A 91 12.81 -2.55 -32.45
C ASN A 91 12.15 -3.75 -31.72
N LYS A 92 12.59 -4.02 -30.48
CA LYS A 92 12.13 -5.16 -29.68
C LYS A 92 12.12 -4.86 -28.18
N TRP A 93 11.32 -5.61 -27.44
CA TRP A 93 11.35 -5.62 -25.99
C TRP A 93 12.49 -6.51 -25.47
N VAL A 94 13.24 -6.01 -24.48
CA VAL A 94 14.33 -6.73 -23.79
C VAL A 94 13.95 -6.86 -22.32
N GLU A 95 13.91 -8.08 -21.80
CA GLU A 95 13.59 -8.36 -20.40
C GLU A 95 14.65 -7.75 -19.47
N THR A 96 14.19 -7.13 -18.38
CA THR A 96 15.04 -6.51 -17.36
C THR A 96 15.16 -7.38 -16.12
N TYR A 97 16.06 -6.99 -15.21
CA TYR A 97 16.28 -7.69 -13.93
C TYR A 97 15.20 -7.44 -12.88
N ASP A 98 14.27 -6.51 -13.09
CA ASP A 98 13.15 -6.23 -12.17
C ASP A 98 11.99 -7.23 -12.29
N ALA A 99 12.15 -8.29 -13.05
CA ALA A 99 11.18 -9.38 -13.16
C ALA A 99 11.23 -10.29 -11.94
N PHE A 100 10.12 -10.92 -11.60
CA PHE A 100 10.08 -11.96 -10.58
C PHE A 100 9.06 -13.05 -10.87
N ARG A 101 9.25 -14.19 -10.20
CA ARG A 101 8.30 -15.32 -10.15
C ARG A 101 8.09 -15.71 -8.70
N ARG A 102 6.83 -15.92 -8.31
CA ARG A 102 6.46 -16.46 -7.00
C ARG A 102 5.81 -17.83 -7.18
N THR A 103 6.29 -18.79 -6.44
CA THR A 103 5.68 -20.13 -6.36
C THR A 103 4.98 -20.27 -5.02
N ILE A 104 3.67 -20.53 -5.03
CA ILE A 104 2.83 -20.61 -3.84
C ILE A 104 2.51 -22.07 -3.55
N VAL A 105 2.79 -22.52 -2.33
CA VAL A 105 2.38 -23.84 -1.83
C VAL A 105 1.26 -23.67 -0.81
N ARG A 106 0.19 -24.45 -0.97
CA ARG A 106 -1.00 -24.36 -0.11
C ARG A 106 -1.32 -25.71 0.52
N ASN A 107 -1.90 -25.68 1.73
CA ASN A 107 -2.47 -26.85 2.35
C ASN A 107 -3.91 -27.11 1.87
N ALA A 108 -4.54 -28.18 2.39
CA ALA A 108 -5.91 -28.55 2.04
C ALA A 108 -6.98 -27.51 2.42
N ASP A 109 -6.66 -26.61 3.34
CA ASP A 109 -7.52 -25.49 3.77
C ASP A 109 -7.28 -24.22 2.95
N ASN A 110 -6.49 -24.30 1.85
CA ASN A 110 -6.03 -23.18 1.01
C ASN A 110 -5.12 -22.16 1.69
N ASN A 111 -4.62 -22.43 2.89
CA ASN A 111 -3.64 -21.57 3.55
C ASN A 111 -2.29 -21.70 2.86
N VAL A 112 -1.60 -20.59 2.68
CA VAL A 112 -0.23 -20.57 2.12
C VAL A 112 0.74 -21.11 3.16
N THR A 113 1.29 -22.28 2.91
CA THR A 113 2.30 -22.92 3.74
C THR A 113 3.72 -22.66 3.27
N GLY A 114 3.87 -22.24 2.02
CA GLY A 114 5.15 -21.87 1.44
C GLY A 114 5.00 -20.88 0.31
N LEU A 115 5.97 -20.02 0.18
CA LEU A 115 6.12 -19.07 -0.93
C LEU A 115 7.60 -18.99 -1.28
N THR A 116 7.94 -19.11 -2.54
CA THR A 116 9.30 -18.91 -3.03
C THR A 116 9.32 -17.76 -4.01
N LEU A 117 10.25 -16.84 -3.85
CA LEU A 117 10.53 -15.75 -4.77
C LEU A 117 11.78 -16.09 -5.59
N ALA A 118 11.64 -16.06 -6.90
CA ALA A 118 12.74 -16.20 -7.86
C ALA A 118 12.88 -14.92 -8.68
N VAL A 119 14.12 -14.49 -8.87
CA VAL A 119 14.49 -13.33 -9.70
C VAL A 119 15.44 -13.72 -10.82
N PRO A 120 15.57 -12.93 -11.90
CA PRO A 120 16.49 -13.20 -12.98
C PRO A 120 17.96 -13.19 -12.51
N TYR A 121 18.66 -14.27 -12.79
CA TYR A 121 20.09 -14.39 -12.56
C TYR A 121 20.74 -15.21 -13.68
N ASN A 122 21.71 -14.65 -14.39
CA ASN A 122 22.40 -15.30 -15.52
C ASN A 122 21.46 -15.92 -16.58
N GLY A 123 20.38 -15.17 -16.94
CA GLY A 123 19.42 -15.59 -17.96
C GLY A 123 18.43 -16.67 -17.52
N LYS A 124 18.33 -16.96 -16.24
CA LYS A 124 17.36 -17.88 -15.64
C LYS A 124 16.80 -17.27 -14.36
N PHE A 125 15.60 -17.71 -13.96
CA PHE A 125 15.08 -17.39 -12.63
C PHE A 125 15.75 -18.28 -11.59
N ALA A 126 16.29 -17.65 -10.54
CA ALA A 126 16.89 -18.32 -9.39
C ALA A 126 16.14 -17.93 -8.11
N ASP A 127 15.88 -18.88 -7.25
CA ASP A 127 15.25 -18.66 -5.96
C ASP A 127 16.17 -17.80 -5.08
N THR A 128 15.62 -16.74 -4.49
CA THR A 128 16.36 -15.80 -3.62
C THR A 128 15.80 -15.69 -2.23
N GLN A 129 14.49 -15.88 -2.11
CA GLN A 129 13.79 -15.81 -0.85
C GLN A 129 12.71 -16.90 -0.79
N ARG A 130 12.45 -17.40 0.39
CA ARG A 130 11.32 -18.29 0.65
C ARG A 130 10.68 -18.00 2.00
N ILE A 131 9.37 -18.18 2.05
CA ILE A 131 8.58 -18.12 3.26
C ILE A 131 8.07 -19.52 3.60
N THR A 132 8.08 -19.84 4.88
CA THR A 132 7.43 -21.03 5.42
C THR A 132 6.49 -20.62 6.54
N ASN A 133 5.22 -21.01 6.44
CA ASN A 133 4.20 -20.80 7.46
C ASN A 133 3.78 -22.13 8.06
N THR A 134 3.63 -22.16 9.39
CA THR A 134 3.01 -23.31 10.07
C THR A 134 1.64 -22.92 10.61
N PHE A 135 0.75 -23.92 10.74
CA PHE A 135 -0.63 -23.70 11.14
C PHE A 135 -1.04 -24.71 12.23
N ASP A 136 -1.81 -24.23 13.19
CA ASP A 136 -2.46 -25.11 14.16
C ASP A 136 -3.55 -25.94 13.43
N PRO A 137 -3.50 -27.28 13.56
CA PRO A 137 -4.42 -28.15 12.81
C PRO A 137 -5.87 -28.03 13.28
N LYS A 138 -6.13 -27.51 14.49
CA LYS A 138 -7.48 -27.37 15.06
C LYS A 138 -8.07 -26.00 14.76
N THR A 139 -7.32 -24.94 15.05
CA THR A 139 -7.80 -23.56 14.87
C THR A 139 -7.60 -23.04 13.44
N LYS A 140 -6.73 -23.71 12.65
CA LYS A 140 -6.34 -23.29 11.30
C LYS A 140 -5.62 -21.95 11.25
N GLN A 141 -5.18 -21.44 12.38
CA GLN A 141 -4.43 -20.19 12.51
C GLN A 141 -2.96 -20.43 12.27
N ALA A 142 -2.27 -19.47 11.69
CA ALA A 142 -0.84 -19.49 11.56
C ALA A 142 -0.20 -19.44 12.97
N THR A 143 0.79 -20.29 13.22
CA THR A 143 1.55 -20.34 14.46
C THR A 143 2.94 -19.79 14.32
N SER A 144 3.44 -19.74 13.10
CA SER A 144 4.73 -19.13 12.77
C SER A 144 4.79 -18.69 11.32
N PHE A 145 5.69 -17.76 11.09
CA PHE A 145 6.12 -17.26 9.80
C PHE A 145 7.65 -17.18 9.81
N TYR A 146 8.30 -17.77 8.83
CA TYR A 146 9.75 -17.75 8.66
C TYR A 146 10.07 -17.24 7.26
N LEU A 147 10.86 -16.17 7.17
CA LEU A 147 11.49 -15.71 5.95
C LEU A 147 12.94 -16.20 5.92
N GLU A 148 13.32 -16.85 4.84
CA GLU A 148 14.69 -17.28 4.58
C GLU A 148 15.20 -16.61 3.31
N GLU A 149 16.44 -16.18 3.35
CA GLU A 149 17.17 -15.61 2.22
C GLU A 149 18.35 -16.47 1.83
N LEU A 150 18.65 -16.49 0.56
CA LEU A 150 19.85 -17.15 0.03
C LEU A 150 21.08 -16.30 0.34
N LYS A 151 21.97 -16.78 1.20
CA LYS A 151 23.21 -16.05 1.59
C LYS A 151 24.41 -16.41 0.72
N SER A 152 24.45 -17.63 0.16
CA SER A 152 25.46 -18.10 -0.79
C SER A 152 24.89 -19.29 -1.58
N GLU A 153 25.65 -19.82 -2.58
CA GLU A 153 25.23 -21.02 -3.30
C GLU A 153 24.72 -22.10 -2.33
N ASP A 154 23.44 -22.42 -2.42
CA ASP A 154 22.73 -23.44 -1.62
C ASP A 154 22.64 -23.21 -0.10
N THR A 155 23.04 -22.03 0.41
CA THR A 155 22.96 -21.73 1.85
C THR A 155 21.82 -20.76 2.13
N TRP A 156 20.80 -21.26 2.82
CA TRP A 156 19.65 -20.49 3.25
C TRP A 156 19.77 -20.12 4.73
N ALA A 157 19.42 -18.89 5.09
CA ALA A 157 19.36 -18.43 6.46
C ALA A 157 18.03 -17.77 6.74
N GLN A 158 17.48 -18.02 7.93
CA GLN A 158 16.30 -17.33 8.43
C GLN A 158 16.66 -15.88 8.70
N SER A 159 16.21 -14.97 7.82
CA SER A 159 16.52 -13.54 7.97
C SER A 159 15.56 -12.84 8.91
N GLN A 160 14.28 -13.22 8.87
CA GLN A 160 13.27 -12.67 9.78
C GLN A 160 12.22 -13.74 10.08
N TYR A 161 11.70 -13.73 11.30
CA TYR A 161 10.61 -14.63 11.64
C TYR A 161 9.78 -14.13 12.82
N ILE A 162 8.58 -14.66 12.91
CA ILE A 162 7.73 -14.59 14.08
C ILE A 162 7.20 -15.99 14.38
N HIS A 163 7.21 -16.38 15.64
CA HIS A 163 6.63 -17.63 16.10
C HIS A 163 5.80 -17.43 17.38
N SER A 164 5.20 -18.51 17.86
CA SER A 164 4.34 -18.47 19.07
C SER A 164 3.21 -17.45 18.98
N ILE A 165 2.66 -17.27 17.75
CA ILE A 165 1.68 -16.25 17.46
C ILE A 165 0.37 -16.53 18.19
N VAL A 166 -0.13 -15.53 18.93
CA VAL A 166 -1.46 -15.52 19.53
C VAL A 166 -2.34 -14.54 18.77
N TRP A 167 -3.52 -15.00 18.35
CA TRP A 167 -4.46 -14.23 17.54
C TRP A 167 -5.69 -13.79 18.35
N LYS A 168 -6.10 -12.55 18.21
CA LYS A 168 -7.40 -12.06 18.70
C LYS A 168 -8.57 -12.56 17.85
N LYS A 169 -8.35 -12.74 16.55
CA LYS A 169 -9.35 -13.13 15.56
C LYS A 169 -8.71 -13.95 14.44
N THR A 170 -9.44 -14.97 13.97
CA THR A 170 -9.00 -15.97 13.03
C THR A 170 -9.09 -15.54 11.57
N ASN A 171 -8.25 -14.66 11.09
CA ASN A 171 -8.16 -14.42 9.65
C ASN A 171 -6.72 -14.47 9.14
N GLY A 172 -5.83 -15.06 9.93
CA GLY A 172 -4.44 -14.95 9.71
C GLY A 172 -3.91 -15.88 8.64
N GLN A 173 -3.99 -15.47 7.39
CA GLN A 173 -3.01 -15.94 6.42
C GLN A 173 -1.88 -14.90 6.39
N LEU A 174 -0.71 -15.32 6.86
CA LEU A 174 0.52 -14.57 6.66
C LEU A 174 1.00 -14.86 5.24
N VAL A 175 0.47 -14.08 4.30
CA VAL A 175 0.90 -14.09 2.90
C VAL A 175 1.36 -12.70 2.61
N GLY A 176 2.62 -12.47 2.61
CA GLY A 176 2.97 -11.15 2.43
C GLY A 176 4.22 -10.84 1.65
N GLU A 177 4.34 -9.57 1.31
CA GLU A 177 5.59 -9.01 0.88
C GLU A 177 6.57 -9.06 2.04
N PHE A 178 7.80 -9.40 1.72
CA PHE A 178 8.85 -9.83 2.63
C PHE A 178 9.29 -8.81 3.68
N ASP A 179 8.85 -7.55 3.56
CA ASP A 179 9.31 -6.49 4.43
C ASP A 179 8.33 -6.10 5.53
N ASN A 180 7.18 -6.76 5.63
CA ASN A 180 6.13 -6.23 6.48
C ASN A 180 5.16 -7.28 7.04
N TRP A 181 5.70 -8.22 7.83
CA TRP A 181 4.87 -9.16 8.59
C TRP A 181 3.92 -8.44 9.58
N GLN A 182 4.21 -7.21 9.99
CA GLN A 182 3.35 -6.35 10.80
C GLN A 182 2.10 -5.89 10.05
N SER A 183 2.18 -5.70 8.75
CA SER A 183 1.05 -5.25 7.91
C SER A 183 0.08 -6.36 7.52
N TYR A 184 0.39 -7.62 7.84
CA TYR A 184 -0.56 -8.70 7.63
C TYR A 184 -1.77 -8.63 8.54
N GLY A 185 -1.92 -7.52 9.04
CA GLY A 185 -3.14 -6.95 9.41
C GLY A 185 -3.89 -7.71 10.41
N ASN A 186 -3.54 -8.17 11.09
CA ASN A 186 -4.73 -8.61 11.52
C ASN A 186 -4.68 -9.34 12.80
N TYR A 187 -4.71 -8.60 13.81
CA TYR A 187 -5.21 -9.11 15.07
C TYR A 187 -4.25 -10.10 15.77
N ILE A 188 -2.95 -9.99 15.52
CA ILE A 188 -1.93 -10.58 16.39
C ILE A 188 -2.08 -9.92 17.77
N VAL A 189 -2.15 -10.72 18.82
CA VAL A 189 -2.11 -10.24 20.22
C VAL A 189 -0.70 -10.29 20.77
N SER A 190 0.06 -11.34 20.41
CA SER A 190 1.46 -11.46 20.78
C SER A 190 2.20 -12.45 19.87
N GLY A 191 3.51 -12.40 19.93
CA GLY A 191 4.42 -13.32 19.26
C GLY A 191 5.85 -13.02 19.66
N THR A 192 6.76 -13.97 19.36
CA THR A 192 8.20 -13.78 19.50
C THR A 192 8.79 -13.53 18.12
N ILE A 193 9.59 -12.49 18.00
CA ILE A 193 10.27 -12.11 16.75
C ILE A 193 11.76 -12.40 16.82
N GLY A 194 12.32 -12.73 15.67
CA GLY A 194 13.74 -13.05 15.56
C GLY A 194 14.30 -12.74 14.18
N ASP A 195 15.62 -12.71 14.14
CA ASP A 195 16.39 -12.38 12.94
C ASP A 195 17.65 -13.24 12.86
N TYR A 196 18.33 -13.17 11.71
CA TYR A 196 19.61 -13.81 11.48
C TYR A 196 20.74 -12.91 11.96
N ASP A 197 21.47 -13.39 12.97
CA ASP A 197 22.67 -12.75 13.48
C ASP A 197 23.85 -13.08 12.56
N THR A 198 24.29 -12.11 11.79
CA THR A 198 25.43 -12.26 10.86
C THR A 198 26.76 -12.50 11.57
N ALA A 199 26.89 -12.06 12.83
CA ALA A 199 28.11 -12.23 13.62
C ALA A 199 28.28 -13.68 14.12
N THR A 200 27.18 -14.32 14.50
CA THR A 200 27.19 -15.71 14.99
C THR A 200 26.88 -16.73 13.89
N GLY A 201 26.30 -16.29 12.76
CA GLY A 201 25.85 -17.16 11.69
C GLY A 201 24.61 -17.99 12.04
N THR A 202 23.81 -17.56 13.04
CA THR A 202 22.63 -18.26 13.51
C THR A 202 21.45 -17.31 13.68
N SER A 203 20.22 -17.84 13.56
CA SER A 203 19.02 -17.09 13.90
C SER A 203 18.78 -17.10 15.40
N LYS A 204 18.36 -15.97 15.97
CA LYS A 204 18.01 -15.84 17.39
C LYS A 204 16.78 -14.98 17.58
N ASP A 205 16.04 -15.26 18.64
CA ASP A 205 14.97 -14.37 19.10
C ASP A 205 15.59 -13.06 19.60
N PHE A 206 14.99 -11.93 19.22
CA PHE A 206 15.47 -10.62 19.65
C PHE A 206 14.36 -9.75 20.25
N GLY A 207 13.10 -10.19 20.22
CA GLY A 207 12.03 -9.37 20.77
C GLY A 207 10.70 -10.09 20.97
N GLU A 208 9.86 -9.46 21.76
CA GLU A 208 8.48 -9.86 22.04
C GLU A 208 7.54 -8.77 21.52
N ILE A 209 6.57 -9.15 20.69
CA ILE A 209 5.51 -8.26 20.24
C ILE A 209 4.25 -8.45 21.07
N LYS A 210 3.61 -7.36 21.45
CA LYS A 210 2.29 -7.31 22.11
C LYS A 210 1.42 -6.26 21.43
N VAL A 211 0.14 -6.60 21.23
CA VAL A 211 -0.81 -5.70 20.57
C VAL A 211 -2.10 -5.64 21.36
N ASP A 212 -2.45 -4.42 21.79
CA ASP A 212 -3.72 -4.11 22.45
C ASP A 212 -4.63 -3.38 21.47
N TYR A 213 -5.87 -3.84 21.35
CA TYR A 213 -6.87 -3.28 20.43
C TYR A 213 -7.96 -2.56 21.21
N ASP A 214 -8.31 -1.35 20.76
CA ASP A 214 -9.44 -0.62 21.28
C ASP A 214 -10.80 -1.08 20.70
N ALA A 215 -11.89 -0.48 21.17
CA ALA A 215 -13.25 -0.81 20.74
C ALA A 215 -13.59 -0.30 19.33
N LYS A 216 -12.87 0.70 18.83
CA LYS A 216 -13.05 1.30 17.49
C LYS A 216 -12.23 0.58 16.42
N GLY A 217 -11.32 -0.34 16.81
CA GLY A 217 -10.42 -1.06 15.92
C GLY A 217 -9.05 -0.42 15.78
N GLY A 218 -8.76 0.61 16.56
CA GLY A 218 -7.42 1.10 16.77
C GLY A 218 -6.59 0.12 17.59
N PHE A 219 -5.27 0.31 17.62
CA PHE A 219 -4.38 -0.56 18.35
C PHE A 219 -3.16 0.18 18.92
N THR A 220 -2.57 -0.42 19.95
CA THR A 220 -1.22 -0.11 20.40
C THR A 220 -0.39 -1.38 20.32
N GLU A 221 0.66 -1.34 19.51
CA GLU A 221 1.67 -2.39 19.36
C GLU A 221 2.91 -1.99 20.14
N THR A 222 3.46 -2.90 20.93
CA THR A 222 4.75 -2.73 21.60
C THR A 222 5.66 -3.88 21.20
N ILE A 223 6.88 -3.56 20.78
CA ILE A 223 7.94 -4.52 20.59
C ILE A 223 9.02 -4.24 21.63
N ASP A 224 9.18 -5.18 22.55
CA ASP A 224 10.26 -5.17 23.54
C ASP A 224 11.44 -5.96 22.97
N TYR A 225 12.57 -5.30 22.71
CA TYR A 225 13.79 -5.94 22.21
C TYR A 225 14.59 -6.52 23.38
N THR A 226 15.14 -7.71 23.18
CA THR A 226 15.78 -8.49 24.27
C THR A 226 17.29 -8.48 24.22
N ASP A 227 17.88 -8.11 23.10
CA ASP A 227 19.33 -8.07 22.89
C ASP A 227 19.95 -6.69 23.20
N VAL A 228 19.15 -5.65 23.15
CA VAL A 228 19.45 -4.29 23.62
C VAL A 228 18.27 -3.79 24.44
N LEU A 229 18.52 -2.96 25.45
CA LEU A 229 17.44 -2.36 26.22
C LEU A 229 16.80 -1.25 25.37
N SER A 230 15.85 -1.67 24.50
CA SER A 230 15.10 -0.77 23.64
C SER A 230 13.68 -1.30 23.41
N LYS A 231 12.79 -0.44 22.98
CA LYS A 231 11.44 -0.80 22.57
C LYS A 231 10.92 0.11 21.49
N SER A 232 10.02 -0.40 20.66
CA SER A 232 9.18 0.43 19.81
C SER A 232 7.72 0.36 20.27
N VAL A 233 7.01 1.49 20.10
CA VAL A 233 5.59 1.60 20.37
C VAL A 233 4.92 2.21 19.15
N THR A 234 3.97 1.49 18.58
CA THR A 234 3.15 1.93 17.46
C THR A 234 1.70 2.06 17.90
N THR A 235 1.09 3.21 17.70
CA THR A 235 -0.35 3.39 17.93
C THR A 235 -1.06 3.73 16.63
N ASN A 236 -2.28 3.23 16.47
CA ASN A 236 -3.19 3.63 15.39
C ASN A 236 -4.55 3.90 16.00
N SER A 237 -4.94 5.17 16.04
CA SER A 237 -6.15 5.63 16.73
C SER A 237 -7.09 6.33 15.77
N PHE A 238 -8.39 6.01 15.83
CA PHE A 238 -9.41 6.75 15.11
C PHE A 238 -9.84 7.98 15.89
N THR A 239 -9.74 9.17 15.27
CA THR A 239 -10.03 10.46 15.92
C THR A 239 -11.50 10.84 15.80
N ASP A 240 -12.19 10.33 14.76
CA ASP A 240 -13.61 10.58 14.52
C ASP A 240 -14.35 9.35 13.95
N ASP A 241 -15.64 9.50 13.64
CA ASP A 241 -16.46 8.45 13.05
C ASP A 241 -16.38 8.42 11.50
N ASN A 242 -15.74 9.40 10.86
CA ASN A 242 -15.52 9.47 9.41
C ASN A 242 -14.30 8.64 8.97
N GLY A 243 -13.53 8.14 9.94
CA GLY A 243 -12.34 7.33 9.72
C GLY A 243 -11.05 8.16 9.60
N SER A 244 -11.06 9.38 10.12
CA SER A 244 -9.84 10.12 10.42
C SER A 244 -9.03 9.37 11.46
N LYS A 245 -7.71 9.35 11.31
CA LYS A 245 -6.83 8.55 12.16
C LYS A 245 -5.49 9.21 12.37
N VAL A 246 -4.87 8.87 13.49
CA VAL A 246 -3.47 9.17 13.78
C VAL A 246 -2.74 7.86 13.99
N TYR A 247 -1.65 7.69 13.28
CA TYR A 247 -0.66 6.66 13.46
C TYR A 247 0.56 7.30 14.11
N GLU A 248 1.05 6.74 15.21
CA GLU A 248 2.23 7.23 15.91
C GLU A 248 3.20 6.08 16.12
N TYR A 249 4.45 6.25 15.72
CA TYR A 249 5.57 5.37 16.01
C TYR A 249 6.54 6.07 16.94
N LYS A 250 7.05 5.36 17.94
CA LYS A 250 8.07 5.84 18.88
C LYS A 250 9.09 4.73 19.11
N TYR A 251 10.36 5.08 19.07
CA TYR A 251 11.46 4.20 19.40
C TYR A 251 12.23 4.75 20.58
N TYR A 252 12.47 3.87 21.57
CA TYR A 252 13.16 4.18 22.82
C TYR A 252 14.42 3.32 22.92
N GLU A 253 15.52 3.91 23.35
CA GLU A 253 16.80 3.25 23.58
C GLU A 253 17.43 3.80 24.86
N ASP A 254 17.90 2.92 25.75
CA ASP A 254 18.55 3.28 27.00
C ASP A 254 19.94 3.89 26.74
N ALA A 255 19.94 5.09 26.17
CA ALA A 255 21.17 5.82 25.82
C ALA A 255 21.96 6.33 27.04
N ASN A 256 21.29 6.43 28.20
CA ASN A 256 21.90 6.88 29.44
C ASN A 256 22.43 5.70 30.29
N GLU A 257 22.19 4.45 29.86
CA GLU A 257 22.63 3.18 30.47
C GLU A 257 22.15 3.02 31.93
N ASP A 258 21.00 3.60 32.31
CA ASP A 258 20.45 3.48 33.65
C ASP A 258 19.64 2.17 33.88
N GLY A 259 19.38 1.43 32.80
CA GLY A 259 18.69 0.16 32.83
C GLY A 259 17.17 0.25 32.91
N VAL A 260 16.59 1.44 32.62
CA VAL A 260 15.14 1.70 32.66
C VAL A 260 14.70 2.51 31.45
N LEU A 261 13.85 1.95 30.61
CA LEU A 261 13.26 2.71 29.49
C LEU A 261 12.12 3.61 29.96
N ASN A 262 12.27 4.92 29.73
CA ASN A 262 11.30 5.96 30.06
C ASN A 262 11.17 7.00 28.94
N ASN A 263 10.49 8.10 29.17
CA ASN A 263 10.32 9.13 28.12
C ASN A 263 11.58 9.91 27.75
N ASP A 264 12.59 9.92 28.64
CA ASP A 264 13.86 10.58 28.36
C ASP A 264 14.75 9.76 27.40
N ASP A 265 14.37 8.49 27.15
CA ASP A 265 15.04 7.56 26.24
C ASP A 265 14.39 7.53 24.85
N LEU A 266 13.45 8.43 24.55
CA LEU A 266 12.83 8.56 23.26
C LEU A 266 13.83 9.18 22.27
N VAL A 267 14.21 8.41 21.23
CA VAL A 267 15.23 8.83 20.26
C VAL A 267 14.69 9.11 18.87
N GLU A 268 13.59 8.44 18.50
CA GLU A 268 12.98 8.56 17.16
C GLU A 268 11.46 8.46 17.25
N GLY A 269 10.77 9.14 16.35
CA GLY A 269 9.33 9.04 16.22
C GLY A 269 8.79 9.52 14.89
N THR A 270 7.63 9.00 14.53
CA THR A 270 6.87 9.43 13.35
C THR A 270 5.41 9.59 13.76
N VAL A 271 4.78 10.66 13.32
CA VAL A 271 3.34 10.87 13.46
C VAL A 271 2.74 11.02 12.06
N ALA A 272 1.84 10.14 11.69
CA ALA A 272 1.09 10.23 10.44
C ALA A 272 -0.40 10.50 10.75
N THR A 273 -0.92 11.60 10.21
CA THR A 273 -2.30 12.06 10.43
C THR A 273 -3.06 12.00 9.11
N VAL A 274 -4.19 11.32 9.11
CA VAL A 274 -5.14 11.33 8.00
C VAL A 274 -6.46 11.91 8.49
N GLU A 275 -6.84 13.08 7.96
CA GLU A 275 -8.14 13.68 8.22
C GLU A 275 -9.10 13.43 7.07
N LYS A 276 -10.38 13.25 7.38
CA LYS A 276 -11.44 13.05 6.39
C LYS A 276 -12.62 13.97 6.65
N ASP A 277 -13.25 14.39 5.55
CA ASP A 277 -14.50 15.13 5.61
C ASP A 277 -15.70 14.22 5.96
N ALA A 278 -16.89 14.82 6.07
CA ALA A 278 -18.13 14.10 6.35
C ALA A 278 -18.54 13.10 5.25
N ASN A 279 -17.96 13.20 4.05
CA ASN A 279 -18.17 12.28 2.92
C ASN A 279 -17.17 11.13 2.92
N GLY A 280 -16.17 11.16 3.81
CA GLY A 280 -15.09 10.18 3.90
C GLY A 280 -13.91 10.47 2.97
N ASN A 281 -13.87 11.63 2.31
CA ASN A 281 -12.73 12.03 1.49
C ASN A 281 -11.57 12.49 2.37
N VAL A 282 -10.35 12.14 2.01
CA VAL A 282 -9.14 12.59 2.71
C VAL A 282 -8.94 14.08 2.45
N THR A 283 -8.89 14.90 3.48
CA THR A 283 -8.63 16.35 3.38
C THR A 283 -7.22 16.73 3.77
N LEU A 284 -6.59 15.93 4.63
CA LEU A 284 -5.19 16.04 5.03
C LEU A 284 -4.58 14.64 5.10
N ASP A 285 -3.38 14.50 4.57
CA ASP A 285 -2.49 13.35 4.77
C ASP A 285 -1.12 13.91 5.10
N GLU A 286 -0.70 13.81 6.37
CA GLU A 286 0.49 14.44 6.92
C GLU A 286 1.37 13.40 7.60
N VAL A 287 2.68 13.51 7.38
CA VAL A 287 3.70 12.75 8.08
C VAL A 287 4.69 13.71 8.71
N GLU A 288 4.92 13.57 9.99
CA GLU A 288 5.89 14.30 10.77
C GLU A 288 6.96 13.35 11.32
N GLU A 289 8.21 13.74 11.20
CA GLU A 289 9.37 12.99 11.65
C GLU A 289 10.03 13.71 12.83
N TYR A 290 10.32 12.95 13.87
CA TYR A 290 10.90 13.43 15.11
C TYR A 290 12.19 12.68 15.43
N GLY A 291 13.14 13.36 16.04
CA GLY A 291 14.41 12.78 16.43
C GLY A 291 15.18 13.67 17.40
N ILE A 292 16.32 13.16 17.83
CA ILE A 292 17.26 13.95 18.64
C ILE A 292 18.05 14.86 17.72
N ASN A 293 17.95 16.16 17.93
CA ASN A 293 18.80 17.14 17.26
C ASN A 293 20.24 17.04 17.81
N GLU A 294 21.19 16.70 16.95
CA GLU A 294 22.58 16.45 17.33
C GLU A 294 23.27 17.68 17.96
N GLU A 295 22.86 18.89 17.59
CA GLU A 295 23.45 20.13 18.11
C GLU A 295 22.94 20.49 19.51
N THR A 296 21.64 20.26 19.75
CA THR A 296 20.94 20.66 20.98
C THR A 296 20.72 19.54 21.96
N SER A 297 20.84 18.28 21.50
CA SER A 297 20.46 17.06 22.23
C SER A 297 18.99 17.07 22.70
N VAL A 298 18.13 17.76 21.97
CA VAL A 298 16.70 17.85 22.27
C VAL A 298 15.91 17.02 21.23
N TYR A 299 14.94 16.24 21.72
CA TYR A 299 13.98 15.56 20.86
C TYR A 299 13.01 16.60 20.29
N GLU A 300 13.02 16.77 18.95
CA GLU A 300 12.17 17.76 18.28
C GLU A 300 11.76 17.26 16.89
N LYS A 301 10.85 17.98 16.24
CA LYS A 301 10.46 17.73 14.85
C LYS A 301 11.63 18.04 13.93
N MET A 302 12.06 17.02 13.17
CA MET A 302 13.21 17.07 12.25
C MET A 302 12.76 17.26 10.80
N GLY A 303 11.58 16.76 10.45
CA GLY A 303 11.09 16.76 9.08
C GLY A 303 9.59 16.53 9.01
N GLY A 304 9.10 16.45 7.79
CA GLY A 304 7.72 16.09 7.51
C GLY A 304 7.26 16.55 6.14
N SER A 305 6.14 16.00 5.73
CA SER A 305 5.46 16.41 4.52
C SER A 305 3.96 16.26 4.68
N ARG A 306 3.20 17.01 3.89
CA ARG A 306 1.76 16.86 3.90
C ARG A 306 1.12 17.10 2.54
N TYR A 307 0.01 16.40 2.32
CA TYR A 307 -0.90 16.61 1.21
C TYR A 307 -2.20 17.20 1.73
N ILE A 308 -2.64 18.28 1.12
CA ILE A 308 -3.91 18.96 1.42
C ILE A 308 -4.81 18.81 0.20
N TYR A 309 -6.02 18.28 0.41
CA TYR A 309 -6.96 18.00 -0.68
C TYR A 309 -8.20 18.86 -0.56
N THR A 310 -8.71 19.28 -1.70
CA THR A 310 -10.05 19.88 -1.81
C THR A 310 -10.88 19.13 -2.84
N TYR A 311 -12.19 19.18 -2.69
CA TYR A 311 -13.13 18.41 -3.51
C TYR A 311 -14.22 19.30 -4.06
N ASP A 312 -14.75 18.95 -5.23
CA ASP A 312 -15.85 19.63 -5.87
C ASP A 312 -17.18 18.91 -5.55
N PRO A 313 -18.07 19.52 -4.75
CA PRO A 313 -19.33 18.89 -4.39
C PRO A 313 -20.33 18.82 -5.56
N GLU A 314 -20.12 19.60 -6.62
CA GLU A 314 -20.97 19.60 -7.82
C GLU A 314 -20.62 18.44 -8.77
N HIS A 315 -19.39 17.87 -8.64
CA HIS A 315 -18.89 16.78 -9.45
C HIS A 315 -18.63 15.50 -8.61
N ASP A 316 -19.62 15.07 -7.83
CA ASP A 316 -19.57 13.83 -7.02
C ASP A 316 -18.38 13.79 -6.03
N ASN A 317 -17.97 14.94 -5.49
CA ASN A 317 -16.76 15.09 -4.67
C ASN A 317 -15.49 14.62 -5.39
N ALA A 318 -15.35 14.91 -6.69
CA ALA A 318 -14.11 14.72 -7.40
C ALA A 318 -13.02 15.63 -6.82
N MET A 319 -11.79 15.16 -6.77
CA MET A 319 -10.66 15.95 -6.27
C MET A 319 -10.48 17.21 -7.15
N LEU A 320 -10.54 18.36 -6.52
CA LEU A 320 -10.34 19.66 -7.18
C LEU A 320 -8.87 20.08 -7.10
N THR A 321 -8.27 20.00 -5.93
CA THR A 321 -6.85 20.30 -5.73
C THR A 321 -6.18 19.28 -4.83
N MET A 322 -4.89 19.04 -5.08
CA MET A 322 -3.96 18.39 -4.17
C MET A 322 -2.74 19.30 -4.06
N GLN A 323 -2.41 19.73 -2.87
CA GLN A 323 -1.23 20.54 -2.59
C GLN A 323 -0.26 19.75 -1.72
N TYR A 324 0.98 19.67 -2.15
CA TYR A 324 2.07 19.07 -1.41
C TYR A 324 2.91 20.15 -0.76
N GLU A 325 3.22 19.99 0.53
CA GLU A 325 4.04 20.87 1.32
C GLU A 325 5.11 20.07 2.05
N GLU A 326 6.31 20.64 2.16
CA GLU A 326 7.43 20.10 2.92
C GLU A 326 7.73 20.95 4.14
N TYR A 327 8.16 20.30 5.22
CA TYR A 327 8.58 20.98 6.43
C TYR A 327 9.98 21.56 6.23
N ASP A 328 10.10 22.86 6.46
CA ASP A 328 11.37 23.59 6.48
C ASP A 328 11.90 23.64 7.91
N SER A 329 13.00 22.95 8.16
CA SER A 329 13.60 22.84 9.50
C SER A 329 14.22 24.17 10.00
N GLU A 330 14.53 25.12 9.10
CA GLU A 330 15.06 26.43 9.48
C GLU A 330 13.93 27.36 9.94
N THR A 331 12.84 27.43 9.20
CA THR A 331 11.69 28.28 9.55
C THR A 331 10.72 27.59 10.50
N LYS A 332 10.78 26.25 10.64
CA LYS A 332 9.86 25.39 11.40
C LYS A 332 8.41 25.49 10.91
N GLU A 333 8.22 25.73 9.61
CA GLU A 333 6.93 25.85 8.96
C GLU A 333 6.83 24.92 7.75
N TYR A 334 5.61 24.59 7.32
CA TYR A 334 5.37 23.89 6.07
C TYR A 334 5.39 24.88 4.90
N VAL A 335 6.19 24.55 3.87
CA VAL A 335 6.37 25.36 2.67
C VAL A 335 5.74 24.64 1.47
N PRO A 336 4.84 25.28 0.72
CA PRO A 336 4.28 24.71 -0.49
C PRO A 336 5.35 24.38 -1.53
N PHE A 337 5.34 23.12 -2.01
CA PHE A 337 6.30 22.63 -2.99
C PHE A 337 5.64 22.34 -4.35
N ALA A 338 4.50 21.66 -4.36
CA ALA A 338 3.78 21.31 -5.57
C ALA A 338 2.27 21.40 -5.40
N ARG A 339 1.57 21.63 -6.51
CA ARG A 339 0.10 21.67 -6.53
C ARG A 339 -0.44 21.07 -7.81
N VAL A 340 -1.41 20.18 -7.68
CA VAL A 340 -2.22 19.69 -8.78
C VAL A 340 -3.60 20.33 -8.70
N THR A 341 -4.12 20.79 -9.82
CA THR A 341 -5.48 21.35 -9.90
C THR A 341 -6.22 20.67 -11.06
N THR A 342 -7.40 20.13 -10.78
CA THR A 342 -8.28 19.58 -11.80
C THR A 342 -9.00 20.72 -12.49
N THR A 343 -8.81 20.86 -13.80
CA THR A 343 -9.38 21.95 -14.60
C THR A 343 -10.59 21.50 -15.44
N GLU A 344 -10.72 20.19 -15.68
CA GLU A 344 -11.82 19.60 -16.42
C GLU A 344 -12.30 18.30 -15.77
N PHE A 345 -13.61 18.18 -15.60
CA PHE A 345 -14.26 16.95 -15.17
C PHE A 345 -14.95 16.31 -16.38
N VAL A 346 -14.40 15.18 -16.83
CA VAL A 346 -15.07 14.40 -17.88
C VAL A 346 -16.02 13.44 -17.19
N SER A 347 -17.32 13.56 -17.47
CA SER A 347 -18.27 12.53 -17.02
C SER A 347 -17.95 11.23 -17.74
N VAL A 348 -17.34 10.29 -17.02
CA VAL A 348 -17.24 8.91 -17.49
C VAL A 348 -18.66 8.40 -17.64
N SER A 349 -19.11 8.17 -18.86
CA SER A 349 -20.34 7.43 -19.11
C SER A 349 -20.12 6.01 -18.54
N THR A 350 -20.43 5.83 -17.27
CA THR A 350 -20.47 4.50 -16.68
C THR A 350 -21.55 3.76 -17.41
N GLY A 351 -21.29 2.87 -18.32
CA GLY A 351 -22.19 2.13 -19.21
C GLY A 351 -23.63 1.80 -18.77
N ILE A 352 -24.18 2.57 -17.82
CA ILE A 352 -25.52 2.54 -17.23
C ILE A 352 -26.59 3.04 -18.24
N ASN A 353 -26.19 3.70 -19.31
CA ASN A 353 -27.12 4.17 -20.35
C ASN A 353 -27.95 3.05 -21.03
N ASN A 354 -27.64 1.78 -20.77
CA ASN A 354 -28.32 0.63 -21.36
C ASN A 354 -28.84 -0.42 -20.34
N VAL A 355 -29.03 -0.07 -19.07
CA VAL A 355 -29.80 -0.96 -18.18
C VAL A 355 -31.25 -0.93 -18.64
N LYS A 356 -31.61 -1.80 -19.56
CA LYS A 356 -33.01 -2.14 -19.83
C LYS A 356 -33.53 -2.83 -18.58
N VAL A 357 -34.23 -2.06 -17.74
CA VAL A 357 -34.98 -2.61 -16.61
C VAL A 357 -36.13 -3.45 -17.19
N GLN A 358 -35.94 -4.76 -17.24
CA GLN A 358 -37.04 -5.68 -17.44
C GLN A 358 -37.83 -5.75 -16.16
N SER A 359 -39.04 -5.21 -16.22
CA SER A 359 -40.14 -5.22 -15.26
C SER A 359 -40.10 -4.23 -14.09
N ALA A 360 -41.28 -3.67 -13.83
CA ALA A 360 -41.59 -2.64 -12.83
C ALA A 360 -41.62 -3.17 -11.36
N ASP A 361 -41.36 -4.43 -11.11
CA ASP A 361 -41.61 -5.08 -9.82
C ASP A 361 -40.41 -5.21 -8.88
N ASP A 362 -39.21 -4.77 -9.29
CA ASP A 362 -38.01 -4.85 -8.46
C ASP A 362 -37.70 -3.51 -7.74
N ALA A 363 -38.59 -3.09 -6.84
CA ALA A 363 -38.46 -1.82 -6.11
C ALA A 363 -37.24 -1.76 -5.15
N SER A 364 -36.50 -2.85 -4.97
CA SER A 364 -35.36 -2.96 -4.07
C SER A 364 -34.12 -3.68 -4.65
N ALA A 365 -34.04 -3.78 -5.97
CA ALA A 365 -32.90 -4.44 -6.60
C ALA A 365 -31.60 -3.65 -6.38
N VAL A 366 -30.55 -4.37 -6.01
CA VAL A 366 -29.19 -3.85 -5.81
C VAL A 366 -28.32 -4.32 -6.98
N TYR A 367 -27.52 -3.42 -7.52
CA TYR A 367 -26.63 -3.68 -8.64
C TYR A 367 -25.20 -3.28 -8.28
N THR A 368 -24.21 -3.98 -8.82
CA THR A 368 -22.82 -3.52 -8.81
C THR A 368 -22.69 -2.27 -9.68
N LEU A 369 -21.55 -1.59 -9.61
CA LEU A 369 -21.26 -0.45 -10.51
C LEU A 369 -21.26 -0.84 -12.00
N GLN A 370 -21.04 -2.13 -12.30
CA GLN A 370 -21.09 -2.70 -13.64
C GLN A 370 -22.53 -3.04 -14.09
N GLY A 371 -23.54 -2.71 -13.27
CA GLY A 371 -24.95 -2.98 -13.59
C GLY A 371 -25.39 -4.44 -13.38
N VAL A 372 -24.57 -5.28 -12.74
CA VAL A 372 -24.92 -6.68 -12.44
C VAL A 372 -25.76 -6.72 -11.16
N LYS A 373 -26.94 -7.35 -11.23
CA LYS A 373 -27.81 -7.55 -10.06
C LYS A 373 -27.10 -8.44 -9.02
N THR A 374 -27.08 -8.01 -7.76
CA THR A 374 -26.40 -8.71 -6.67
C THR A 374 -27.22 -8.69 -5.39
N ASN A 375 -26.95 -9.62 -4.49
CA ASN A 375 -27.59 -9.68 -3.17
C ASN A 375 -26.89 -8.79 -2.11
N ALA A 376 -25.93 -7.97 -2.50
CA ALA A 376 -25.23 -6.96 -1.68
C ALA A 376 -24.88 -7.43 -0.26
N ALA A 377 -24.17 -8.53 -0.13
CA ALA A 377 -23.76 -9.08 1.17
C ALA A 377 -22.44 -8.52 1.72
N GLY A 378 -21.68 -7.74 0.94
CA GLY A 378 -20.36 -7.20 1.31
C GLY A 378 -20.34 -5.68 1.46
N LYS A 379 -19.22 -5.17 2.00
CA LYS A 379 -18.91 -3.72 1.96
C LYS A 379 -18.53 -3.34 0.52
N GLY A 380 -19.09 -2.25 0.02
CA GLY A 380 -18.79 -1.78 -1.34
C GLY A 380 -19.77 -0.71 -1.82
N LEU A 381 -19.46 -0.14 -2.98
CA LEU A 381 -20.31 0.83 -3.64
C LEU A 381 -21.30 0.09 -4.55
N TYR A 382 -22.60 0.36 -4.37
CA TYR A 382 -23.69 -0.29 -5.09
C TYR A 382 -24.62 0.75 -5.68
N ILE A 383 -25.38 0.33 -6.70
CA ILE A 383 -26.48 1.09 -7.27
C ILE A 383 -27.78 0.48 -6.75
N VAL A 384 -28.59 1.28 -6.07
CA VAL A 384 -29.89 0.85 -5.53
C VAL A 384 -30.99 1.65 -6.18
N LYS A 385 -32.06 0.98 -6.66
CA LYS A 385 -33.26 1.65 -7.13
C LYS A 385 -34.14 2.00 -5.94
N ARG A 386 -34.37 3.31 -5.69
CA ARG A 386 -35.28 3.82 -4.69
C ARG A 386 -36.25 4.81 -5.33
N ASN A 387 -37.57 4.60 -5.13
CA ASN A 387 -38.64 5.48 -5.65
C ASN A 387 -38.49 5.79 -7.16
N GLY A 388 -38.13 4.76 -7.94
CA GLY A 388 -37.97 4.91 -9.39
C GLY A 388 -36.66 5.53 -9.86
N LYS A 389 -35.79 5.99 -8.94
CA LYS A 389 -34.47 6.57 -9.23
C LYS A 389 -33.36 5.61 -8.82
N PHE A 390 -32.26 5.61 -9.58
CA PHE A 390 -31.03 4.88 -9.23
C PHE A 390 -30.15 5.78 -8.38
N VAL A 391 -29.72 5.27 -7.22
CA VAL A 391 -28.89 5.97 -6.25
C VAL A 391 -27.65 5.13 -5.96
N LYS A 392 -26.48 5.74 -5.97
CA LYS A 392 -25.24 5.09 -5.46
C LYS A 392 -25.32 4.99 -3.94
N VAL A 393 -25.04 3.83 -3.39
CA VAL A 393 -25.07 3.57 -1.95
C VAL A 393 -23.79 2.82 -1.59
N MET A 394 -23.07 3.32 -0.61
CA MET A 394 -21.99 2.57 0.03
C MET A 394 -22.56 1.74 1.16
N LYS A 395 -22.22 0.46 1.22
CA LYS A 395 -22.55 -0.43 2.32
C LYS A 395 -21.29 -0.86 3.05
#